data_d2165eca89475b522dd8f743c7fa2d41
#
_entry.id   d2165eca89475b522dd8f743c7fa2d41
#
_cell.length_a   1.000
_cell.length_b   1.000
_cell.length_c   1.000
_cell.angle_alpha   90.00
_cell.angle_beta   90.00
_cell.angle_gamma   90.00
#
_symmetry.space_group_name_H-M   'P 1'
#
loop_
_entity.id
_entity.type
_entity.pdbx_description
1 polymer ?
#
loop_
_entity_poly.entity_id
_entity_poly.type
_entity_poly.pdbx_seq_one_letter_code
_entity_poly.pdbx_strand_id
1 'polypeptide(L)'
;MDGFSRRILWLEVVHSNNDPKVPASFYLNQVKELGGCPLLLVSDCGTENGIAAAMQCTFRAEDQDELHVAGEKSHRYCSSLANQRIEGWWSFYRRNRSNWWISLFKDMVDYGLLHLGNALHMECLWFCFSRLLQDDLNKVRDHWNSHKISKSAYSAIHGVPDVMYFLPEYYAHEECAISVSEEQTKEMEVHCQGEVDGSLYEEYFEYVLETEGRVYPGTVKEALTLYQHIIKLQNE
;
A
#
# COMPACT_ATOMS: atom_id res chain seq x y z
N MET A 1 6.40 2.87 -5.46
CA MET A 1 6.76 2.61 -6.91
C MET A 1 8.22 2.91 -7.11
N ASP A 2 8.97 2.01 -7.70
CA ASP A 2 10.36 2.25 -8.08
C ASP A 2 10.48 3.32 -9.19
N GLY A 3 11.43 4.21 -9.02
CA GLY A 3 11.61 5.38 -9.90
C GLY A 3 12.14 5.05 -11.29
N PHE A 4 12.93 3.99 -11.41
CA PHE A 4 13.48 3.53 -12.68
C PHE A 4 12.53 2.57 -13.40
N SER A 5 12.25 1.44 -12.79
CA SER A 5 11.49 0.35 -13.39
C SER A 5 9.98 0.59 -13.43
N ARG A 6 9.48 1.49 -12.59
CA ARG A 6 8.03 1.71 -12.32
C ARG A 6 7.35 0.51 -11.65
N ARG A 7 8.14 -0.42 -11.11
CA ARG A 7 7.61 -1.54 -10.34
C ARG A 7 6.86 -1.04 -9.11
N ILE A 8 5.68 -1.58 -8.87
CA ILE A 8 4.94 -1.36 -7.63
C ILE A 8 5.54 -2.28 -6.57
N LEU A 9 6.11 -1.70 -5.53
CA LEU A 9 6.77 -2.45 -4.46
C LEU A 9 5.74 -3.00 -3.47
N TRP A 10 4.80 -2.17 -3.04
CA TRP A 10 3.66 -2.56 -2.21
C TRP A 10 2.39 -1.84 -2.65
N LEU A 11 1.26 -2.46 -2.37
CA LEU A 11 -0.08 -1.92 -2.62
C LEU A 11 -1.04 -2.59 -1.64
N GLU A 12 -1.33 -1.92 -0.52
CA GLU A 12 -1.98 -2.51 0.62
C GLU A 12 -3.30 -1.82 0.96
N VAL A 13 -4.28 -2.62 1.38
CA VAL A 13 -5.54 -2.14 1.96
C VAL A 13 -5.30 -1.87 3.45
N VAL A 14 -5.66 -0.70 3.91
CA VAL A 14 -5.52 -0.30 5.31
C VAL A 14 -6.79 0.41 5.80
N HIS A 15 -7.06 0.38 7.10
CA HIS A 15 -8.19 1.11 7.69
C HIS A 15 -8.08 2.63 7.46
N SER A 16 -6.87 3.15 7.58
CA SER A 16 -6.56 4.55 7.36
C SER A 16 -5.10 4.71 6.98
N ASN A 17 -4.82 5.61 6.06
CA ASN A 17 -3.47 6.03 5.70
C ASN A 17 -3.04 7.34 6.39
N ASN A 18 -3.87 7.86 7.31
CA ASN A 18 -3.56 9.12 8.01
C ASN A 18 -2.55 8.92 9.15
N ASP A 19 -2.39 7.70 9.67
CA ASP A 19 -1.37 7.39 10.67
C ASP A 19 -0.01 7.23 9.98
N PRO A 20 0.99 8.07 10.30
CA PRO A 20 2.32 8.01 9.68
C PRO A 20 3.08 6.71 9.97
N LYS A 21 2.67 5.94 10.96
CA LYS A 21 3.24 4.62 11.26
C LYS A 21 2.91 3.59 10.17
N VAL A 22 1.75 3.72 9.52
CA VAL A 22 1.29 2.78 8.48
C VAL A 22 2.20 2.82 7.23
N PRO A 23 2.36 3.94 6.52
CA PRO A 23 3.29 3.98 5.39
C PRO A 23 4.75 3.74 5.80
N ALA A 24 5.14 4.12 7.03
CA ALA A 24 6.47 3.82 7.55
C ALA A 24 6.71 2.31 7.73
N SER A 25 5.71 1.56 8.20
CA SER A 25 5.81 0.10 8.33
C SER A 25 6.00 -0.59 6.97
N PHE A 26 5.27 -0.16 5.94
CA PHE A 26 5.45 -0.69 4.58
C PHE A 26 6.82 -0.36 4.01
N TYR A 27 7.29 0.87 4.23
CA TYR A 27 8.63 1.28 3.82
C TYR A 27 9.69 0.44 4.52
N LEU A 28 9.63 0.31 5.84
CA LEU A 28 10.58 -0.48 6.62
C LEU A 28 10.60 -1.95 6.23
N ASN A 29 9.42 -2.54 5.99
CA ASN A 29 9.31 -3.92 5.52
C ASN A 29 10.01 -4.11 4.17
N GLN A 30 9.86 -3.17 3.24
CA GLN A 30 10.61 -3.23 1.97
C GLN A 30 12.11 -3.08 2.16
N VAL A 31 12.58 -2.19 3.04
CA VAL A 31 14.01 -2.05 3.35
C VAL A 31 14.57 -3.36 3.92
N LYS A 32 13.83 -4.03 4.81
CA LYS A 32 14.21 -5.33 5.36
C LYS A 32 14.26 -6.43 4.30
N GLU A 33 13.23 -6.52 3.47
CA GLU A 33 13.14 -7.54 2.41
C GLU A 33 14.27 -7.41 1.40
N LEU A 34 14.64 -6.18 1.05
CA LEU A 34 15.69 -5.88 0.08
C LEU A 34 17.11 -5.81 0.70
N GLY A 35 17.22 -5.75 2.02
CA GLY A 35 18.49 -5.50 2.71
C GLY A 35 19.08 -4.12 2.40
N GLY A 36 18.25 -3.16 1.97
CA GLY A 36 18.71 -1.85 1.56
C GLY A 36 17.62 -0.82 1.34
N CYS A 37 18.01 0.46 1.34
CA CYS A 37 17.12 1.59 1.08
C CYS A 37 17.45 2.26 -0.28
N PRO A 38 16.50 3.03 -0.85
CA PRO A 38 16.77 3.73 -2.12
C PRO A 38 17.76 4.89 -1.93
N LEU A 39 18.45 5.27 -3.02
CA LEU A 39 19.24 6.51 -3.04
C LEU A 39 18.43 7.73 -2.68
N LEU A 40 17.21 7.81 -3.19
CA LEU A 40 16.30 8.93 -2.98
C LEU A 40 14.88 8.41 -2.80
N LEU A 41 14.27 8.74 -1.66
CA LEU A 41 12.84 8.57 -1.45
C LEU A 41 12.13 9.87 -1.80
N VAL A 42 11.08 9.78 -2.62
CA VAL A 42 10.25 10.93 -2.99
C VAL A 42 8.82 10.66 -2.53
N SER A 43 8.24 11.60 -1.80
CA SER A 43 6.83 11.56 -1.41
C SER A 43 6.13 12.90 -1.69
N ASP A 44 4.82 12.93 -1.58
CA ASP A 44 4.08 14.18 -1.49
C ASP A 44 4.23 14.83 -0.11
N CYS A 45 3.64 16.01 0.06
CA CYS A 45 3.75 16.78 1.31
C CYS A 45 2.75 16.31 2.40
N GLY A 46 2.25 15.09 2.32
CA GLY A 46 1.36 14.52 3.33
C GLY A 46 2.09 14.28 4.66
N THR A 47 1.42 14.57 5.77
CA THR A 47 1.98 14.38 7.12
C THR A 47 2.22 12.91 7.45
N GLU A 48 1.50 12.01 6.81
CA GLU A 48 1.63 10.56 6.91
C GLU A 48 3.00 10.04 6.44
N ASN A 49 3.69 10.80 5.58
CA ASN A 49 5.00 10.41 5.05
C ASN A 49 6.18 10.77 5.97
N GLY A 50 5.92 11.47 7.08
CA GLY A 50 6.98 12.03 7.93
C GLY A 50 7.91 11.01 8.56
N ILE A 51 7.37 9.88 9.07
CA ILE A 51 8.20 8.83 9.70
C ILE A 51 9.03 8.10 8.62
N ALA A 52 8.45 7.72 7.49
CA ALA A 52 9.19 7.09 6.40
C ALA A 52 10.31 7.99 5.87
N ALA A 53 10.06 9.31 5.77
CA ALA A 53 11.06 10.29 5.40
C ALA A 53 12.22 10.36 6.40
N ALA A 54 11.91 10.38 7.70
CA ALA A 54 12.91 10.38 8.77
C ALA A 54 13.75 9.09 8.73
N MET A 55 13.14 7.92 8.58
CA MET A 55 13.83 6.64 8.42
C MET A 55 14.81 6.65 7.25
N GLN A 56 14.39 7.12 6.07
CA GLN A 56 15.25 7.26 4.90
C GLN A 56 16.46 8.13 5.19
N CYS A 57 16.26 9.29 5.83
CA CYS A 57 17.34 10.18 6.20
C CYS A 57 18.31 9.53 7.20
N THR A 58 17.79 8.77 8.17
CA THR A 58 18.58 8.07 9.18
C THR A 58 19.41 6.95 8.57
N PHE A 59 18.83 6.10 7.72
CA PHE A 59 19.56 5.03 7.04
C PHE A 59 20.73 5.55 6.19
N ARG A 60 20.63 6.78 5.72
CA ARG A 60 21.65 7.43 4.88
C ARG A 60 22.43 8.54 5.57
N ALA A 61 22.38 8.61 6.90
CA ALA A 61 23.01 9.71 7.65
C ALA A 61 24.53 9.76 7.50
N GLU A 62 25.18 8.60 7.42
CA GLU A 62 26.64 8.46 7.38
C GLU A 62 27.19 8.23 5.96
N ASP A 63 26.31 8.18 4.96
CA ASP A 63 26.73 7.92 3.59
C ASP A 63 27.50 9.09 3.00
N GLN A 64 28.63 8.76 2.38
CA GLN A 64 29.40 9.68 1.56
C GLN A 64 29.18 9.29 0.09
N ASP A 65 28.10 9.83 -0.51
CA ASP A 65 27.88 9.58 -1.92
C ASP A 65 28.34 10.75 -2.81
N GLU A 66 28.83 10.41 -4.00
CA GLU A 66 29.29 11.39 -4.98
C GLU A 66 28.14 12.28 -5.52
N LEU A 67 26.89 11.81 -5.40
CA LEU A 67 25.69 12.50 -5.85
C LEU A 67 25.20 13.53 -4.83
N HIS A 68 25.79 13.58 -3.63
CA HIS A 68 25.42 14.49 -2.54
C HIS A 68 23.95 14.43 -2.14
N VAL A 69 23.33 13.24 -2.19
CA VAL A 69 21.95 12.97 -1.79
C VAL A 69 21.86 12.16 -0.49
N ALA A 70 22.92 12.12 0.32
CA ALA A 70 22.94 11.47 1.62
C ALA A 70 22.24 12.28 2.72
N GLY A 71 21.94 11.65 3.86
CA GLY A 71 21.29 12.27 5.00
C GLY A 71 19.94 12.90 4.65
N GLU A 72 19.70 14.13 5.07
CA GLU A 72 18.45 14.86 4.83
C GLU A 72 18.10 15.02 3.34
N LYS A 73 19.09 15.00 2.46
CA LYS A 73 18.89 15.12 1.02
C LYS A 73 18.42 13.81 0.38
N SER A 74 18.46 12.69 1.11
CA SER A 74 18.00 11.38 0.64
C SER A 74 16.47 11.25 0.62
N HIS A 75 15.76 12.23 1.16
CA HIS A 75 14.31 12.38 1.00
C HIS A 75 13.95 13.72 0.37
N ARG A 76 12.93 13.72 -0.47
CA ARG A 76 12.42 14.95 -1.09
C ARG A 76 10.90 14.96 -1.13
N TYR A 77 10.33 16.00 -0.56
CA TYR A 77 8.92 16.32 -0.79
C TYR A 77 8.71 16.92 -2.18
N CYS A 78 7.70 16.47 -2.89
CA CYS A 78 7.29 17.05 -4.16
C CYS A 78 5.77 17.27 -4.17
N SER A 79 5.33 18.22 -5.02
CA SER A 79 3.89 18.35 -5.27
C SER A 79 3.39 17.17 -6.09
N SER A 80 2.09 16.81 -5.95
CA SER A 80 1.47 15.76 -6.76
C SER A 80 1.68 15.98 -8.26
N LEU A 81 1.68 17.24 -8.71
CA LEU A 81 1.97 17.57 -10.13
C LEU A 81 3.39 17.20 -10.57
N ALA A 82 4.35 17.19 -9.66
CA ALA A 82 5.73 16.78 -9.95
C ALA A 82 5.91 15.25 -9.88
N ASN A 83 5.00 14.54 -9.23
CA ASN A 83 5.02 13.09 -9.07
C ASN A 83 4.18 12.37 -10.16
N GLN A 84 4.31 12.81 -11.39
CA GLN A 84 3.46 12.40 -12.52
C GLN A 84 3.37 10.88 -12.75
N ARG A 85 4.42 10.12 -12.40
CA ARG A 85 4.45 8.68 -12.66
C ARG A 85 3.48 7.91 -11.77
N ILE A 86 3.51 8.18 -10.46
CA ILE A 86 2.62 7.52 -9.52
C ILE A 86 1.18 8.05 -9.68
N GLU A 87 1.01 9.34 -9.95
CA GLU A 87 -0.31 9.94 -10.23
C GLU A 87 -0.94 9.36 -11.52
N GLY A 88 -0.13 9.15 -12.56
CA GLY A 88 -0.57 8.48 -13.78
C GLY A 88 -1.00 7.03 -13.51
N TRP A 89 -0.26 6.32 -12.62
CA TRP A 89 -0.61 4.98 -12.20
C TRP A 89 -1.92 4.95 -11.40
N TRP A 90 -2.12 5.86 -10.43
CA TRP A 90 -3.37 5.99 -9.68
C TRP A 90 -4.56 6.27 -10.60
N SER A 91 -4.37 7.10 -11.62
CA SER A 91 -5.39 7.38 -12.62
C SER A 91 -5.74 6.15 -13.47
N PHE A 92 -4.73 5.33 -13.82
CA PHE A 92 -4.93 4.03 -14.48
C PHE A 92 -5.70 3.07 -13.59
N TYR A 93 -5.27 2.88 -12.34
CA TYR A 93 -5.92 2.00 -11.36
C TYR A 93 -7.38 2.39 -11.14
N ARG A 94 -7.63 3.69 -10.93
CA ARG A 94 -8.99 4.20 -10.71
C ARG A 94 -9.93 3.85 -11.87
N ARG A 95 -9.51 4.08 -13.10
CA ARG A 95 -10.34 3.82 -14.28
C ARG A 95 -10.60 2.33 -14.52
N ASN A 96 -9.62 1.50 -14.26
CA ASN A 96 -9.68 0.10 -14.66
C ASN A 96 -10.19 -0.84 -13.57
N ARG A 97 -10.10 -0.45 -12.29
CA ARG A 97 -10.42 -1.34 -11.16
C ARG A 97 -11.20 -0.67 -10.05
N SER A 98 -10.67 0.37 -9.40
CA SER A 98 -11.27 0.88 -8.17
C SER A 98 -12.65 1.50 -8.37
N ASN A 99 -13.00 1.98 -9.57
CA ASN A 99 -14.34 2.50 -9.85
C ASN A 99 -15.44 1.45 -9.61
N TRP A 100 -15.16 0.17 -9.87
CA TRP A 100 -16.12 -0.90 -9.60
C TRP A 100 -16.40 -1.05 -8.10
N TRP A 101 -15.35 -1.08 -7.27
CA TRP A 101 -15.48 -1.14 -5.82
C TRP A 101 -16.17 0.09 -5.24
N ILE A 102 -15.80 1.27 -5.74
CA ILE A 102 -16.44 2.55 -5.35
C ILE A 102 -17.93 2.50 -5.67
N SER A 103 -18.33 2.01 -6.85
CA SER A 103 -19.73 1.89 -7.24
C SER A 103 -20.47 0.89 -6.34
N LEU A 104 -19.89 -0.27 -6.05
CA LEU A 104 -20.48 -1.26 -5.16
C LEU A 104 -20.81 -0.66 -3.78
N PHE A 105 -19.81 -0.03 -3.14
CA PHE A 105 -20.02 0.54 -1.80
C PHE A 105 -20.95 1.74 -1.82
N LYS A 106 -20.94 2.52 -2.90
CA LYS A 106 -21.91 3.60 -3.10
C LYS A 106 -23.34 3.04 -3.23
N ASP A 107 -23.55 2.00 -4.01
CA ASP A 107 -24.83 1.33 -4.13
C ASP A 107 -25.32 0.80 -2.76
N MET A 108 -24.43 0.24 -1.94
CA MET A 108 -24.76 -0.18 -0.57
C MET A 108 -25.26 0.99 0.29
N VAL A 109 -24.68 2.18 0.14
CA VAL A 109 -25.14 3.39 0.83
C VAL A 109 -26.48 3.85 0.26
N ASP A 110 -26.61 3.94 -1.04
CA ASP A 110 -27.81 4.44 -1.74
C ASP A 110 -29.04 3.53 -1.47
N TYR A 111 -28.82 2.22 -1.30
CA TYR A 111 -29.87 1.27 -0.91
C TYR A 111 -30.10 1.17 0.61
N GLY A 112 -29.42 1.97 1.43
CA GLY A 112 -29.57 1.97 2.89
C GLY A 112 -29.00 0.73 3.58
N LEU A 113 -28.17 -0.06 2.90
CA LEU A 113 -27.48 -1.22 3.48
C LEU A 113 -26.26 -0.82 4.30
N LEU A 114 -25.56 0.24 3.92
CA LEU A 114 -24.36 0.76 4.57
C LEU A 114 -24.61 2.16 5.12
N HIS A 115 -24.38 2.34 6.43
CA HIS A 115 -24.47 3.62 7.12
C HIS A 115 -23.08 4.11 7.51
N LEU A 116 -22.51 5.08 6.77
CA LEU A 116 -21.15 5.58 6.95
C LEU A 116 -20.86 6.21 8.34
N GLY A 117 -21.91 6.70 9.01
CA GLY A 117 -21.81 7.25 10.38
C GLY A 117 -21.88 6.20 11.48
N ASN A 118 -22.05 4.92 11.17
CA ASN A 118 -22.16 3.84 12.13
C ASN A 118 -20.86 3.02 12.15
N ALA A 119 -20.17 3.01 13.29
CA ALA A 119 -18.89 2.30 13.46
C ALA A 119 -19.02 0.80 13.17
N LEU A 120 -20.09 0.15 13.65
CA LEU A 120 -20.32 -1.26 13.38
C LEU A 120 -20.42 -1.56 11.87
N HIS A 121 -21.16 -0.73 11.13
CA HIS A 121 -21.29 -0.90 9.68
C HIS A 121 -19.92 -0.78 8.99
N MET A 122 -19.09 0.16 9.43
CA MET A 122 -17.75 0.37 8.86
C MET A 122 -16.80 -0.78 9.18
N GLU A 123 -16.79 -1.24 10.43
CA GLU A 123 -15.96 -2.38 10.85
C GLU A 123 -16.42 -3.69 10.21
N CYS A 124 -17.73 -3.90 10.11
CA CYS A 124 -18.27 -5.07 9.42
C CYS A 124 -17.96 -5.05 7.92
N LEU A 125 -18.00 -3.87 7.28
CA LEU A 125 -17.58 -3.70 5.89
C LEU A 125 -16.10 -4.08 5.73
N TRP A 126 -15.23 -3.55 6.60
CA TRP A 126 -13.83 -3.87 6.63
C TRP A 126 -13.59 -5.37 6.77
N PHE A 127 -14.19 -5.99 7.78
CA PHE A 127 -14.08 -7.41 8.05
C PHE A 127 -14.48 -8.29 6.85
N CYS A 128 -15.58 -7.97 6.20
CA CYS A 128 -16.10 -8.77 5.10
C CYS A 128 -15.36 -8.56 3.77
N PHE A 129 -14.79 -7.36 3.52
CA PHE A 129 -14.30 -7.01 2.19
C PHE A 129 -12.79 -6.74 2.08
N SER A 130 -12.08 -6.48 3.21
CA SER A 130 -10.65 -6.10 3.16
C SER A 130 -9.79 -7.14 2.46
N ARG A 131 -10.00 -8.44 2.72
CA ARG A 131 -9.26 -9.54 2.07
C ARG A 131 -9.52 -9.61 0.57
N LEU A 132 -10.76 -9.43 0.14
CA LEU A 132 -11.12 -9.42 -1.27
C LEU A 132 -10.53 -8.22 -2.01
N LEU A 133 -10.51 -7.05 -1.34
CA LEU A 133 -9.85 -5.85 -1.85
C LEU A 133 -8.35 -6.08 -1.98
N GLN A 134 -7.71 -6.68 -0.97
CA GLN A 134 -6.28 -7.00 -1.01
C GLN A 134 -5.95 -7.98 -2.14
N ASP A 135 -6.76 -9.00 -2.33
CA ASP A 135 -6.58 -9.96 -3.43
C ASP A 135 -6.70 -9.29 -4.80
N ASP A 136 -7.62 -8.34 -4.96
CA ASP A 136 -7.75 -7.58 -6.21
C ASP A 136 -6.56 -6.63 -6.42
N LEU A 137 -6.09 -5.96 -5.35
CA LEU A 137 -4.88 -5.14 -5.39
C LEU A 137 -3.63 -5.94 -5.75
N ASN A 138 -3.46 -7.13 -5.18
CA ASN A 138 -2.35 -8.03 -5.51
C ASN A 138 -2.36 -8.40 -7.00
N LYS A 139 -3.53 -8.77 -7.56
CA LYS A 139 -3.68 -9.07 -9.00
C LYS A 139 -3.34 -7.87 -9.87
N VAL A 140 -3.73 -6.67 -9.46
CA VAL A 140 -3.41 -5.43 -10.18
C VAL A 140 -1.93 -5.14 -10.14
N ARG A 141 -1.28 -5.26 -8.97
CA ARG A 141 0.17 -5.09 -8.80
C ARG A 141 0.94 -6.08 -9.67
N ASP A 142 0.59 -7.35 -9.60
CA ASP A 142 1.30 -8.40 -10.33
C ASP A 142 1.12 -8.27 -11.85
N HIS A 143 -0.08 -7.90 -12.29
CA HIS A 143 -0.34 -7.59 -13.70
C HIS A 143 0.48 -6.37 -14.16
N TRP A 144 0.50 -5.30 -13.36
CA TRP A 144 1.30 -4.11 -13.68
C TRP A 144 2.79 -4.44 -13.76
N ASN A 145 3.30 -5.18 -12.78
CA ASN A 145 4.73 -5.49 -12.69
C ASN A 145 5.21 -6.43 -13.82
N SER A 146 4.31 -7.28 -14.33
CA SER A 146 4.61 -8.25 -15.40
C SER A 146 4.31 -7.75 -16.82
N HIS A 147 3.52 -6.67 -16.99
CA HIS A 147 3.18 -6.21 -18.34
C HIS A 147 4.29 -5.34 -18.96
N LYS A 148 4.36 -5.30 -20.28
CA LYS A 148 5.34 -4.48 -21.00
C LYS A 148 4.86 -3.03 -21.12
N ILE A 149 5.62 -2.10 -20.54
CA ILE A 149 5.43 -0.67 -20.72
C ILE A 149 6.01 -0.27 -22.08
N SER A 150 5.17 0.32 -22.93
CA SER A 150 5.55 0.74 -24.27
C SER A 150 6.41 2.01 -24.22
N LYS A 151 7.26 2.17 -25.24
CA LYS A 151 8.01 3.41 -25.45
C LYS A 151 7.06 4.58 -25.70
N SER A 152 7.34 5.71 -25.08
CA SER A 152 6.57 6.93 -25.29
C SER A 152 7.50 8.11 -25.62
N ALA A 153 6.93 9.16 -26.21
CA ALA A 153 7.68 10.39 -26.49
C ALA A 153 8.20 11.09 -25.22
N TYR A 154 7.59 10.79 -24.08
CA TYR A 154 7.91 11.42 -22.79
C TYR A 154 8.78 10.54 -21.87
N SER A 155 9.11 9.32 -22.28
CA SER A 155 9.93 8.42 -21.48
C SER A 155 10.77 7.52 -22.39
N ALA A 156 12.08 7.62 -22.24
CA ALA A 156 13.02 6.75 -22.93
C ALA A 156 12.99 5.31 -22.38
N ILE A 157 12.61 5.15 -21.10
CA ILE A 157 12.61 3.87 -20.39
C ILE A 157 11.31 3.11 -20.71
N HIS A 158 11.45 1.91 -21.24
CA HIS A 158 10.36 1.01 -21.62
C HIS A 158 10.81 -0.44 -21.40
N GLY A 159 9.89 -1.30 -21.01
CA GLY A 159 10.19 -2.71 -20.71
C GLY A 159 9.16 -3.29 -19.78
N VAL A 160 9.45 -4.45 -19.22
CA VAL A 160 8.65 -5.08 -18.16
C VAL A 160 9.18 -4.60 -16.81
N PRO A 161 8.35 -4.03 -15.93
CA PRO A 161 8.78 -3.50 -14.64
C PRO A 161 9.62 -4.49 -13.81
N ASP A 162 9.19 -5.73 -13.69
CA ASP A 162 9.95 -6.75 -12.95
C ASP A 162 11.32 -7.00 -13.59
N VAL A 163 11.40 -7.09 -14.92
CA VAL A 163 12.69 -7.31 -15.60
C VAL A 163 13.62 -6.12 -15.42
N MET A 164 13.08 -4.90 -15.52
CA MET A 164 13.87 -3.67 -15.31
C MET A 164 14.37 -3.56 -13.86
N TYR A 165 13.58 -4.03 -12.90
CA TYR A 165 13.89 -3.95 -11.48
C TYR A 165 14.95 -4.97 -11.04
N PHE A 166 14.78 -6.24 -11.45
CA PHE A 166 15.66 -7.32 -11.03
C PHE A 166 16.89 -7.50 -11.90
N LEU A 167 16.90 -6.92 -13.10
CA LEU A 167 17.97 -7.05 -14.09
C LEU A 167 18.28 -5.68 -14.73
N PRO A 168 18.63 -4.65 -13.93
CA PRO A 168 18.86 -3.29 -14.44
C PRO A 168 19.98 -3.22 -15.47
N GLU A 169 20.98 -4.12 -15.39
CA GLU A 169 22.12 -4.19 -16.32
C GLU A 169 21.70 -4.48 -17.77
N TYR A 170 20.57 -5.18 -18.01
CA TYR A 170 20.04 -5.35 -19.37
C TYR A 170 19.60 -4.03 -20.00
N TYR A 171 19.42 -3.00 -19.20
CA TYR A 171 19.04 -1.66 -19.61
C TYR A 171 20.18 -0.64 -19.47
N ALA A 172 21.42 -1.11 -19.32
CA ALA A 172 22.63 -0.30 -19.09
C ALA A 172 22.51 0.60 -17.84
N HIS A 173 21.88 0.08 -16.79
CA HIS A 173 21.79 0.69 -15.46
C HIS A 173 22.35 -0.25 -14.40
N GLU A 174 22.68 0.30 -13.24
CA GLU A 174 23.24 -0.42 -12.12
C GLU A 174 22.24 -0.43 -10.97
N GLU A 175 22.39 -1.42 -10.05
CA GLU A 175 21.70 -1.43 -8.78
C GLU A 175 22.14 -0.23 -7.93
N CYS A 176 21.19 0.52 -7.40
CA CYS A 176 21.42 1.73 -6.62
C CYS A 176 20.93 1.61 -5.17
N ALA A 177 20.56 0.42 -4.71
CA ALA A 177 20.17 0.22 -3.32
C ALA A 177 21.37 0.42 -2.39
N ILE A 178 21.16 1.14 -1.31
CA ILE A 178 22.16 1.35 -0.25
C ILE A 178 21.91 0.34 0.85
N SER A 179 22.91 -0.46 1.17
CA SER A 179 22.78 -1.51 2.18
C SER A 179 22.38 -0.94 3.55
N VAL A 180 21.43 -1.60 4.19
CA VAL A 180 20.95 -1.28 5.53
C VAL A 180 21.08 -2.51 6.40
N SER A 181 21.71 -2.38 7.59
CA SER A 181 21.90 -3.52 8.48
C SER A 181 20.62 -3.92 9.20
N GLU A 182 20.58 -5.16 9.70
CA GLU A 182 19.45 -5.64 10.52
C GLU A 182 19.32 -4.82 11.82
N GLU A 183 20.43 -4.37 12.41
CA GLU A 183 20.42 -3.53 13.60
C GLU A 183 19.72 -2.20 13.33
N GLN A 184 20.06 -1.52 12.23
CA GLN A 184 19.42 -0.28 11.83
C GLN A 184 17.92 -0.45 11.59
N THR A 185 17.51 -1.55 10.95
CA THR A 185 16.08 -1.81 10.73
C THR A 185 15.33 -2.10 12.02
N LYS A 186 15.95 -2.82 12.99
CA LYS A 186 15.37 -3.08 14.31
C LYS A 186 15.17 -1.81 15.13
N GLU A 187 16.13 -0.89 15.09
CA GLU A 187 16.00 0.41 15.74
C GLU A 187 14.79 1.20 15.22
N MET A 188 14.48 1.08 13.94
CA MET A 188 13.34 1.77 13.33
C MET A 188 11.98 1.13 13.62
N GLU A 189 11.92 -0.15 14.04
CA GLU A 189 10.67 -0.85 14.33
C GLU A 189 9.80 -0.15 15.36
N VAL A 190 10.42 0.45 16.39
CA VAL A 190 9.71 1.17 17.44
C VAL A 190 8.84 2.31 16.90
N HIS A 191 9.23 2.89 15.78
CA HIS A 191 8.51 3.99 15.13
C HIS A 191 7.34 3.51 14.26
N CYS A 192 7.28 2.21 13.97
CA CYS A 192 6.20 1.58 13.19
C CYS A 192 5.14 0.90 14.08
N GLN A 193 5.44 0.69 15.37
CA GLN A 193 4.51 0.05 16.29
C GLN A 193 3.31 0.96 16.53
N GLY A 194 2.17 0.62 15.90
CA GLY A 194 0.87 1.13 16.28
C GLY A 194 0.30 0.27 17.41
N GLU A 195 -0.64 0.80 18.16
CA GLU A 195 -1.49 -0.03 19.00
C GLU A 195 -2.28 -0.95 18.06
N VAL A 196 -1.94 -2.23 18.06
CA VAL A 196 -2.77 -3.28 17.49
C VAL A 196 -3.82 -3.61 18.56
N ASP A 197 -4.74 -2.67 18.78
CA ASP A 197 -5.97 -3.04 19.44
C ASP A 197 -6.78 -3.82 18.41
N GLY A 198 -6.83 -5.15 18.58
CA GLY A 198 -7.84 -5.96 17.92
C GLY A 198 -9.19 -5.30 18.22
N SER A 199 -9.85 -4.78 17.20
CA SER A 199 -11.14 -4.13 17.40
C SER A 199 -12.07 -5.12 18.08
N LEU A 200 -12.77 -4.72 19.17
CA LEU A 200 -13.82 -5.52 19.79
C LEU A 200 -14.84 -6.04 18.75
N TYR A 201 -14.96 -5.33 17.65
CA TYR A 201 -15.78 -5.76 16.52
C TYR A 201 -15.18 -6.95 15.78
N GLU A 202 -13.87 -7.00 15.59
CA GLU A 202 -13.20 -8.12 14.92
C GLU A 202 -13.35 -9.40 15.72
N GLU A 203 -13.11 -9.37 17.03
CA GLU A 203 -13.34 -10.50 17.93
C GLU A 203 -14.79 -10.99 17.88
N TYR A 204 -15.76 -10.07 17.87
CA TYR A 204 -17.16 -10.39 17.74
C TYR A 204 -17.49 -11.05 16.39
N PHE A 205 -16.98 -10.53 15.30
CA PHE A 205 -17.24 -11.08 13.97
C PHE A 205 -16.58 -12.44 13.78
N GLU A 206 -15.39 -12.67 14.33
CA GLU A 206 -14.74 -13.98 14.36
C GLU A 206 -15.57 -14.98 15.17
N TYR A 207 -16.05 -14.57 16.34
CA TYR A 207 -16.94 -15.40 17.15
C TYR A 207 -18.21 -15.82 16.39
N VAL A 208 -18.83 -14.91 15.64
CA VAL A 208 -19.99 -15.23 14.78
C VAL A 208 -19.63 -16.26 13.72
N LEU A 209 -18.49 -16.10 13.04
CA LEU A 209 -18.03 -17.08 12.04
C LEU A 209 -17.83 -18.46 12.66
N GLU A 210 -17.12 -18.54 13.77
CA GLU A 210 -16.82 -19.80 14.45
C GLU A 210 -18.09 -20.50 14.95
N THR A 211 -18.98 -19.76 15.61
CA THR A 211 -20.21 -20.31 16.20
C THR A 211 -21.17 -20.86 15.13
N GLU A 212 -21.22 -20.20 13.96
CA GLU A 212 -22.09 -20.62 12.86
C GLU A 212 -21.39 -21.54 11.85
N GLY A 213 -20.13 -21.90 12.08
CA GLY A 213 -19.34 -22.73 11.17
C GLY A 213 -19.15 -22.10 9.79
N ARG A 214 -19.09 -20.75 9.74
CA ARG A 214 -18.85 -19.99 8.50
C ARG A 214 -17.36 -19.77 8.29
N VAL A 215 -17.00 -19.51 7.07
CA VAL A 215 -15.63 -19.15 6.66
C VAL A 215 -15.60 -17.72 6.10
N TYR A 216 -14.43 -17.13 6.05
CA TYR A 216 -14.24 -15.84 5.38
C TYR A 216 -14.70 -15.91 3.92
N PRO A 217 -15.37 -14.86 3.42
CA PRO A 217 -15.88 -14.84 2.06
C PRO A 217 -14.74 -14.83 1.04
N GLY A 218 -14.86 -15.70 0.04
CA GLY A 218 -13.98 -15.74 -1.14
C GLY A 218 -14.53 -14.99 -2.35
N THR A 219 -15.77 -14.52 -2.26
CA THR A 219 -16.42 -13.78 -3.34
C THR A 219 -17.20 -12.58 -2.80
N VAL A 220 -17.40 -11.56 -3.65
CA VAL A 220 -18.19 -10.37 -3.30
C VAL A 220 -19.61 -10.72 -2.86
N LYS A 221 -20.22 -11.72 -3.52
CA LYS A 221 -21.59 -12.17 -3.15
C LYS A 221 -21.60 -12.76 -1.74
N GLU A 222 -20.62 -13.56 -1.39
CA GLU A 222 -20.49 -14.13 -0.03
C GLU A 222 -20.23 -13.02 0.99
N ALA A 223 -19.38 -12.04 0.66
CA ALA A 223 -19.09 -10.89 1.52
C ALA A 223 -20.35 -10.06 1.80
N LEU A 224 -21.13 -9.77 0.78
CA LEU A 224 -22.41 -9.07 0.94
C LEU A 224 -23.40 -9.86 1.82
N THR A 225 -23.46 -11.19 1.61
CA THR A 225 -24.34 -12.06 2.41
C THR A 225 -23.90 -12.08 3.87
N LEU A 226 -22.59 -12.20 4.14
CA LEU A 226 -22.03 -12.17 5.48
C LEU A 226 -22.27 -10.82 6.15
N TYR A 227 -21.97 -9.72 5.45
CA TYR A 227 -22.20 -8.37 5.93
C TYR A 227 -23.64 -8.15 6.36
N GLN A 228 -24.61 -8.47 5.50
CA GLN A 228 -26.04 -8.33 5.81
C GLN A 228 -26.47 -9.21 6.99
N HIS A 229 -25.89 -10.40 7.10
CA HIS A 229 -26.18 -11.31 8.19
C HIS A 229 -25.70 -10.75 9.54
N ILE A 230 -24.44 -10.31 9.62
CA ILE A 230 -23.86 -9.74 10.85
C ILE A 230 -24.63 -8.48 11.29
N ILE A 231 -24.96 -7.58 10.35
CA ILE A 231 -25.73 -6.37 10.65
C ILE A 231 -27.15 -6.71 11.15
N LYS A 232 -27.76 -7.78 10.65
CA LYS A 232 -29.09 -8.22 11.11
C LYS A 232 -29.05 -8.75 12.53
N LEU A 233 -28.03 -9.53 12.92
CA LEU A 233 -27.90 -10.09 14.27
C LEU A 233 -27.87 -9.02 15.38
N GLN A 234 -27.42 -7.81 15.05
CA GLN A 234 -27.41 -6.72 16.03
C GLN A 234 -28.77 -6.00 16.20
N ASN A 235 -29.69 -6.21 15.28
CA ASN A 235 -31.03 -5.60 15.33
C ASN A 235 -32.07 -6.55 15.94
N GLU A 236 -31.68 -7.76 16.31
CA GLU A 236 -32.48 -8.76 17.04
C GLU A 236 -32.16 -8.71 18.53
#